data_6a4d56f5da650ee5464d876c8dbae6fa
#
_entry.id   6a4d56f5da650ee5464d876c8dbae6fa
#
_cell.length_a   1.000
_cell.length_b   1.000
_cell.length_c   1.000
_cell.angle_alpha   90.00
_cell.angle_beta   90.00
_cell.angle_gamma   90.00
#
_symmetry.space_group_name_H-M   'P 1'
#
loop_
_entity.id
_entity.type
_entity.pdbx_description
1 polymer ?
#
loop_
_entity_poly.entity_id
_entity_poly.type
_entity_poly.pdbx_seq_one_letter_code
_entity_poly.pdbx_strand_id
1 'polypeptide(L)'
;LVQDGDRVVLGRQSRWPAGMHSILAGFVEPGENLEDAVVREVMEEAGIEVERPEYQSSQPWPFPASLMLGFRCSAKAGQTVKVNTEELESARWFSREELKQSPEDQTFRLPRRDSIARRLLNEWLEEDSKPQ
;
A
#
# COMPACT_ATOMS: atom_id res chain seq x y z
N LEU A 1 -0.86 -1.25 -3.87
CA LEU A 1 -0.42 -2.40 -3.06
C LEU A 1 0.83 -2.98 -3.68
N VAL A 2 1.89 -3.04 -2.90
CA VAL A 2 3.21 -3.56 -3.31
C VAL A 2 3.38 -4.94 -2.69
N GLN A 3 3.48 -5.97 -3.51
CA GLN A 3 3.61 -7.35 -3.04
C GLN A 3 4.94 -7.98 -3.46
N ASP A 4 5.41 -8.89 -2.64
CA ASP A 4 6.53 -9.80 -2.93
C ASP A 4 6.17 -11.14 -2.32
N GLY A 5 5.66 -12.07 -3.16
CA GLY A 5 5.18 -13.37 -2.68
C GLY A 5 4.09 -13.23 -1.63
N ASP A 6 4.38 -13.67 -0.41
CA ASP A 6 3.41 -13.73 0.69
C ASP A 6 3.49 -12.50 1.62
N ARG A 7 4.06 -11.41 1.16
CA ARG A 7 4.20 -10.20 1.97
C ARG A 7 3.88 -8.95 1.16
N VAL A 8 3.50 -7.89 1.86
CA VAL A 8 3.21 -6.58 1.28
C VAL A 8 3.86 -5.48 2.11
N VAL A 9 4.09 -4.32 1.49
CA VAL A 9 4.57 -3.15 2.20
C VAL A 9 3.39 -2.35 2.71
N LEU A 10 3.41 -2.03 3.99
CA LEU A 10 2.51 -1.04 4.56
C LEU A 10 3.33 0.06 5.22
N GLY A 11 2.80 1.25 5.19
CA GLY A 11 3.39 2.41 5.82
C GLY A 11 2.44 3.09 6.78
N ARG A 12 2.99 4.01 7.57
CA ARG A 12 2.23 4.78 8.53
C ARG A 12 2.65 6.25 8.47
N GLN A 13 1.68 7.14 8.45
CA GLN A 13 1.92 8.58 8.63
C GLN A 13 1.60 8.97 10.06
N SER A 14 2.43 9.86 10.63
CA SER A 14 2.31 10.27 12.03
C SER A 14 0.97 10.90 12.38
N ARG A 15 0.31 11.54 11.41
CA ARG A 15 -0.99 12.19 11.62
C ARG A 15 -2.19 11.23 11.64
N TRP A 16 -1.97 9.96 11.31
CA TRP A 16 -3.05 8.98 11.31
C TRP A 16 -3.36 8.51 12.73
N PRO A 17 -4.55 7.94 12.96
CA PRO A 17 -4.87 7.32 14.26
C PRO A 17 -3.82 6.30 14.67
N ALA A 18 -3.62 6.16 15.97
CA ALA A 18 -2.61 5.27 16.52
C ALA A 18 -2.74 3.86 15.95
N GLY A 19 -1.64 3.27 15.53
CA GLY A 19 -1.58 1.90 15.03
C GLY A 19 -1.99 1.73 13.57
N MET A 20 -2.57 2.74 12.94
CA MET A 20 -3.07 2.60 11.56
C MET A 20 -1.93 2.52 10.55
N HIS A 21 -1.98 1.49 9.72
CA HIS A 21 -1.06 1.27 8.61
C HIS A 21 -1.87 1.12 7.33
N SER A 22 -1.30 1.53 6.20
CA SER A 22 -1.98 1.44 4.92
C SER A 22 -0.98 1.17 3.79
N ILE A 23 -1.53 0.84 2.63
CA ILE A 23 -0.72 0.74 1.42
C ILE A 23 -0.17 2.12 1.07
N LEU A 24 0.91 2.14 0.28
CA LEU A 24 1.55 3.38 -0.11
C LEU A 24 0.66 4.18 -1.05
N ALA A 25 0.74 5.50 -0.97
CA ALA A 25 -0.05 6.40 -1.79
C ALA A 25 0.75 7.65 -2.15
N GLY A 26 0.43 8.25 -3.30
CA GLY A 26 1.09 9.46 -3.74
C GLY A 26 0.29 10.12 -4.85
N PHE A 27 0.81 11.21 -5.37
CA PHE A 27 0.15 12.01 -6.41
C PHE A 27 0.83 11.81 -7.76
N VAL A 28 0.02 11.80 -8.82
CA VAL A 28 0.54 11.80 -10.19
C VAL A 28 1.05 13.19 -10.52
N GLU A 29 2.25 13.26 -11.10
CA GLU A 29 2.84 14.52 -11.52
C GLU A 29 2.43 14.88 -12.94
N PRO A 30 2.40 16.18 -13.30
CA PRO A 30 2.06 16.60 -14.67
C PRO A 30 2.95 15.92 -15.71
N GLY A 31 2.33 15.38 -16.75
CA GLY A 31 3.03 14.71 -17.84
C GLY A 31 3.42 13.27 -17.58
N GLU A 32 3.12 12.76 -16.40
CA GLU A 32 3.44 11.39 -15.99
C GLU A 32 2.24 10.49 -16.22
N ASN A 33 2.46 9.27 -16.74
CA ASN A 33 1.36 8.31 -16.81
C ASN A 33 1.19 7.61 -15.45
N LEU A 34 0.07 6.90 -15.29
CA LEU A 34 -0.31 6.32 -14.00
C LEU A 34 0.68 5.24 -13.55
N GLU A 35 1.11 4.38 -14.46
CA GLU A 35 2.03 3.28 -14.13
C GLU A 35 3.39 3.81 -13.68
N ASP A 36 3.89 4.84 -14.36
CA ASP A 36 5.16 5.47 -13.98
C ASP A 36 5.04 6.16 -12.62
N ALA A 37 3.89 6.76 -12.34
CA ALA A 37 3.64 7.38 -11.03
C ALA A 37 3.72 6.35 -9.90
N VAL A 38 3.15 5.16 -10.11
CA VAL A 38 3.22 4.07 -9.12
C VAL A 38 4.68 3.69 -8.86
N VAL A 39 5.45 3.46 -9.92
CA VAL A 39 6.85 3.05 -9.80
C VAL A 39 7.67 4.13 -9.06
N ARG A 40 7.49 5.38 -9.44
CA ARG A 40 8.21 6.50 -8.82
C ARG A 40 7.86 6.68 -7.35
N GLU A 41 6.56 6.68 -7.02
CA GLU A 41 6.11 6.88 -5.64
C GLU A 41 6.59 5.78 -4.71
N VAL A 42 6.55 4.53 -5.15
CA VAL A 42 7.04 3.42 -4.34
C VAL A 42 8.54 3.55 -4.11
N MET A 43 9.29 3.94 -5.12
CA MET A 43 10.73 4.17 -4.95
C MET A 43 11.00 5.32 -3.99
N GLU A 44 10.28 6.43 -4.11
CA GLU A 44 10.48 7.58 -3.23
C GLU A 44 10.12 7.30 -1.78
N GLU A 45 9.02 6.61 -1.54
CA GLU A 45 8.54 6.37 -0.18
C GLU A 45 9.22 5.21 0.54
N ALA A 46 9.53 4.14 -0.19
CA ALA A 46 9.99 2.89 0.42
C ALA A 46 11.31 2.36 -0.15
N GLY A 47 11.86 2.99 -1.18
CA GLY A 47 13.12 2.54 -1.79
C GLY A 47 13.02 1.20 -2.49
N ILE A 48 11.85 0.83 -2.98
CA ILE A 48 11.60 -0.47 -3.61
C ILE A 48 11.37 -0.32 -5.10
N GLU A 49 12.06 -1.15 -5.90
CA GLU A 49 11.78 -1.26 -7.32
C GLU A 49 10.61 -2.20 -7.54
N VAL A 50 9.61 -1.72 -8.26
CA VAL A 50 8.43 -2.52 -8.58
C VAL A 50 8.25 -2.63 -10.08
N GLU A 51 7.48 -3.64 -10.47
CA GLU A 51 7.15 -3.90 -11.87
C GLU A 51 5.70 -4.30 -12.00
N ARG A 52 5.20 -4.26 -13.21
CA ARG A 52 3.84 -4.69 -13.57
C ARG A 52 2.74 -4.04 -12.73
N PRO A 53 2.69 -2.69 -12.67
CA PRO A 53 1.55 -2.06 -12.03
C PRO A 53 0.28 -2.37 -12.80
N GLU A 54 -0.73 -2.87 -12.09
CA GLU A 54 -2.02 -3.21 -12.67
C GLU A 54 -3.12 -2.43 -11.97
N TYR A 55 -3.94 -1.74 -12.75
CA TYR A 55 -5.08 -1.02 -12.23
C TYR A 55 -6.08 -2.00 -11.61
N GLN A 56 -6.56 -1.69 -10.41
CA GLN A 56 -7.54 -2.52 -9.71
C GLN A 56 -8.91 -1.85 -9.62
N SER A 57 -8.95 -0.63 -9.08
CA SER A 57 -10.21 0.07 -8.88
C SER A 57 -9.95 1.54 -8.57
N SER A 58 -11.03 2.31 -8.49
CA SER A 58 -10.95 3.72 -8.13
C SER A 58 -12.02 4.08 -7.10
N GLN A 59 -11.76 5.17 -6.38
CA GLN A 59 -12.68 5.67 -5.35
C GLN A 59 -12.62 7.18 -5.34
N PRO A 60 -13.78 7.87 -5.46
CA PRO A 60 -13.80 9.31 -5.30
C PRO A 60 -13.53 9.70 -3.85
N TRP A 61 -12.77 10.76 -3.67
CA TRP A 61 -12.48 11.32 -2.35
C TRP A 61 -12.95 12.78 -2.33
N PRO A 62 -14.05 13.10 -1.64
CA PRO A 62 -14.69 14.41 -1.79
C PRO A 62 -14.01 15.57 -1.05
N PHE A 63 -12.96 15.33 -0.23
CA PHE A 63 -12.36 16.34 0.61
C PHE A 63 -10.85 16.47 0.35
N PRO A 64 -10.38 17.43 -0.48
CA PRO A 64 -11.15 18.43 -1.23
C PRO A 64 -11.92 17.85 -2.39
N ALA A 65 -11.30 17.33 -3.42
CA ALA A 65 -11.95 16.66 -4.53
C ALA A 65 -10.87 15.90 -5.28
N SER A 66 -10.77 14.60 -5.02
CA SER A 66 -9.75 13.75 -5.60
C SER A 66 -10.35 12.44 -6.09
N LEU A 67 -9.65 11.83 -7.02
CA LEU A 67 -9.96 10.47 -7.44
C LEU A 67 -8.78 9.59 -7.01
N MET A 68 -9.07 8.62 -6.16
CA MET A 68 -8.09 7.62 -5.76
C MET A 68 -8.07 6.50 -6.76
N LEU A 69 -6.89 6.19 -7.29
CA LEU A 69 -6.70 5.08 -8.23
C LEU A 69 -5.85 4.01 -7.55
N GLY A 70 -6.40 2.82 -7.46
CA GLY A 70 -5.73 1.70 -6.81
C GLY A 70 -5.00 0.81 -7.80
N PHE A 71 -3.72 0.58 -7.54
CA PHE A 71 -2.87 -0.30 -8.35
C PHE A 71 -2.27 -1.39 -7.49
N ARG A 72 -1.98 -2.49 -8.12
CA ARG A 72 -1.27 -3.61 -7.51
C ARG A 72 -0.01 -3.85 -8.34
N CYS A 73 1.13 -3.95 -7.68
CA CYS A 73 2.40 -4.19 -8.37
C CYS A 73 3.25 -5.18 -7.62
N SER A 74 4.22 -5.74 -8.30
CA SER A 74 5.15 -6.72 -7.72
C SER A 74 6.49 -6.09 -7.50
N ALA A 75 7.04 -6.25 -6.30
CA ALA A 75 8.42 -5.87 -6.02
C ALA A 75 9.37 -6.88 -6.66
N LYS A 76 10.50 -6.40 -7.15
CA LYS A 76 11.57 -7.31 -7.55
C LYS A 76 12.06 -8.03 -6.30
N ALA A 77 12.38 -9.31 -6.44
CA ALA A 77 12.63 -10.19 -5.30
C ALA A 77 13.75 -9.71 -4.37
N GLY A 78 13.57 -9.99 -3.08
CA GLY A 78 14.64 -9.85 -2.09
C GLY A 78 14.97 -8.44 -1.63
N GLN A 79 14.10 -7.47 -1.87
CA GLN A 79 14.38 -6.09 -1.48
C GLN A 79 14.01 -5.80 -0.04
N THR A 80 14.80 -4.92 0.60
CA THR A 80 14.48 -4.38 1.91
C THR A 80 13.85 -3.00 1.76
N VAL A 81 12.97 -2.65 2.70
CA VAL A 81 12.34 -1.33 2.70
C VAL A 81 13.31 -0.31 3.27
N LYS A 82 13.45 0.83 2.55
CA LYS A 82 14.19 2.00 3.01
C LYS A 82 13.22 3.16 3.07
N VAL A 83 12.64 3.37 4.24
CA VAL A 83 11.60 4.37 4.41
C VAL A 83 12.13 5.78 4.24
N ASN A 84 11.37 6.61 3.53
CA ASN A 84 11.64 8.05 3.47
C ASN A 84 10.92 8.70 4.65
N THR A 85 11.69 9.05 5.68
CA THR A 85 11.14 9.57 6.93
C THR A 85 10.55 10.98 6.81
N GLU A 86 10.78 11.66 5.71
CA GLU A 86 10.12 12.95 5.43
C GLU A 86 8.67 12.76 5.01
N GLU A 87 8.31 11.59 4.48
CA GLU A 87 6.97 11.30 3.99
C GLU A 87 6.20 10.35 4.89
N LEU A 88 6.89 9.38 5.48
CA LEU A 88 6.26 8.33 6.31
C LEU A 88 6.96 8.24 7.66
N GLU A 89 6.19 7.99 8.71
CA GLU A 89 6.74 7.69 10.03
C GLU A 89 7.47 6.37 10.01
N SER A 90 6.90 5.37 9.34
CA SER A 90 7.46 4.02 9.23
C SER A 90 6.90 3.31 8.01
N ALA A 91 7.63 2.30 7.57
CA ALA A 91 7.17 1.37 6.53
C ALA A 91 7.97 0.10 6.65
N ARG A 92 7.31 -1.05 6.43
CA ARG A 92 7.99 -2.34 6.40
C ARG A 92 7.17 -3.40 5.68
N TRP A 93 7.78 -4.53 5.46
CA TRP A 93 7.09 -5.71 4.97
C TRP A 93 6.23 -6.33 6.06
N PHE A 94 5.03 -6.75 5.67
CA PHE A 94 4.11 -7.49 6.54
C PHE A 94 3.71 -8.77 5.84
N SER A 95 3.73 -9.88 6.58
CA SER A 95 3.26 -11.15 6.03
C SER A 95 1.73 -11.17 6.02
N ARG A 96 1.18 -12.05 5.18
CA ARG A 96 -0.26 -12.26 5.13
C ARG A 96 -0.80 -12.71 6.49
N GLU A 97 -0.07 -13.57 7.17
CA GLU A 97 -0.46 -14.04 8.48
C GLU A 97 -0.50 -12.92 9.52
N GLU A 98 0.51 -12.04 9.54
CA GLU A 98 0.51 -10.89 10.44
C GLU A 98 -0.74 -10.03 10.25
N LEU A 99 -1.12 -9.78 9.00
CA LEU A 99 -2.25 -8.91 8.71
C LEU A 99 -3.58 -9.56 9.08
N LYS A 100 -3.71 -10.88 8.92
CA LYS A 100 -4.90 -11.60 9.34
C LYS A 100 -5.09 -11.58 10.85
N GLN A 101 -4.03 -11.42 11.60
CA GLN A 101 -4.05 -11.38 13.06
C GLN A 101 -4.11 -9.96 13.63
N SER A 102 -4.32 -8.96 12.77
CA SER A 102 -4.40 -7.57 13.22
C SER A 102 -5.46 -7.40 14.32
N PRO A 103 -5.08 -6.85 15.48
CA PRO A 103 -6.04 -6.66 16.57
C PRO A 103 -7.04 -5.53 16.30
N GLU A 104 -6.80 -4.70 15.29
CA GLU A 104 -7.65 -3.58 14.91
C GLU A 104 -7.87 -2.61 16.07
N ASP A 105 -6.80 -2.29 16.75
CA ASP A 105 -6.81 -1.38 17.90
C ASP A 105 -5.68 -0.34 17.80
N GLN A 106 -5.35 0.31 18.91
CA GLN A 106 -4.32 1.35 18.94
C GLN A 106 -2.89 0.83 18.74
N THR A 107 -2.68 -0.48 18.88
CA THR A 107 -1.35 -1.07 18.66
C THR A 107 -1.12 -1.36 17.20
N PHE A 108 -2.14 -1.83 16.50
CA PHE A 108 -2.08 -2.09 15.08
C PHE A 108 -3.47 -2.20 14.48
N ARG A 109 -3.70 -1.50 13.38
CA ARG A 109 -4.95 -1.59 12.62
C ARG A 109 -4.69 -1.37 11.14
N LEU A 110 -5.53 -1.97 10.32
CA LEU A 110 -5.53 -1.82 8.88
C LEU A 110 -6.31 -0.56 8.47
N PRO A 111 -6.31 -0.18 7.18
CA PRO A 111 -7.08 0.97 6.73
C PRO A 111 -8.57 0.80 7.05
N ARG A 112 -9.30 1.92 7.02
CA ARG A 112 -10.75 1.89 7.23
C ARG A 112 -11.43 0.95 6.27
N ARG A 113 -12.48 0.28 6.72
CA ARG A 113 -13.19 -0.73 5.94
C ARG A 113 -13.80 -0.20 4.65
N ASP A 114 -14.14 1.07 4.63
CA ASP A 114 -14.74 1.72 3.46
C ASP A 114 -13.72 2.31 2.49
N SER A 115 -12.42 2.12 2.73
CA SER A 115 -11.38 2.66 1.87
C SER A 115 -10.97 1.69 0.76
N ILE A 116 -10.51 2.26 -0.36
CA ILE A 116 -9.95 1.49 -1.45
C ILE A 116 -8.71 0.71 -0.99
N ALA A 117 -7.92 1.30 -0.09
CA ALA A 117 -6.75 0.63 0.48
C ALA A 117 -7.12 -0.67 1.17
N ARG A 118 -8.19 -0.64 1.97
CA ARG A 118 -8.68 -1.83 2.66
C ARG A 118 -9.18 -2.88 1.67
N ARG A 119 -9.87 -2.44 0.63
CA ARG A 119 -10.37 -3.34 -0.41
C ARG A 119 -9.24 -4.10 -1.09
N LEU A 120 -8.19 -3.39 -1.48
CA LEU A 120 -7.05 -4.03 -2.13
C LEU A 120 -6.35 -5.01 -1.19
N LEU A 121 -6.19 -4.63 0.08
CA LEU A 121 -5.62 -5.52 1.08
C LEU A 121 -6.46 -6.78 1.29
N ASN A 122 -7.78 -6.62 1.43
CA ASN A 122 -8.67 -7.76 1.65
C ASN A 122 -8.63 -8.72 0.46
N GLU A 123 -8.63 -8.21 -0.77
CA GLU A 123 -8.54 -9.05 -1.96
C GLU A 123 -7.24 -9.85 -1.97
N TRP A 124 -6.13 -9.21 -1.62
CA TRP A 124 -4.85 -9.90 -1.54
C TRP A 124 -4.83 -10.95 -0.43
N LEU A 125 -5.40 -10.65 0.73
CA LEU A 125 -5.46 -11.58 1.85
C LEU A 125 -6.29 -12.83 1.51
N GLU A 126 -7.34 -12.67 0.74
CA GLU A 126 -8.20 -13.79 0.33
C GLU A 126 -7.51 -14.74 -0.65
N GLU A 127 -6.52 -14.31 -1.38
CA GLU A 127 -5.78 -15.15 -2.33
C GLU A 127 -5.00 -16.27 -1.66
N ASP A 128 -4.70 -16.12 -0.39
CA ASP A 128 -3.98 -17.11 0.40
C ASP A 128 -4.69 -18.47 0.44
N SER A 129 -6.01 -18.47 0.30
CA SER A 129 -6.80 -19.69 0.37
C SER A 129 -6.77 -20.53 -0.91
N LYS A 130 -6.15 -20.01 -1.97
CA LYS A 130 -6.13 -20.69 -3.27
C LYS A 130 -4.87 -21.55 -3.39
N PRO A 131 -5.02 -22.86 -3.61
CA PRO A 131 -3.86 -23.70 -3.88
C PRO A 131 -3.20 -23.30 -5.19
N GLN A 132 -1.93 -23.42 -5.21
CA GLN A 132 -1.15 -23.13 -6.42
C GLN A 132 -1.13 -24.32 -7.35
#